data_4d3b9fd0169233bbd6c11ecd26185145
#
_entry.id   4d3b9fd0169233bbd6c11ecd26185145
#
_cell.length_a   1.000
_cell.length_b   1.000
_cell.length_c   1.000
_cell.angle_alpha   90.00
_cell.angle_beta   90.00
_cell.angle_gamma   90.00
#
_symmetry.space_group_name_H-M   'P 1'
#
loop_
_entity.id
_entity.type
_entity.pdbx_description
1 polymer ?
#
loop_
_entity_poly.entity_id
_entity_poly.type
_entity_poly.pdbx_seq_one_letter_code
_entity_poly.pdbx_strand_id
1 'polypeptide(L)'
;MSRSAFLVVVLSLACAGACAEKSDAPRSSEVPDAASPEPVEPPSSPPAAPSDAPRAPKADRLVVLAGGDVNLGRGAGQAILKDPSYDPFRVIAPLLDGADLRLVNLESQLSEQEGETQHPVNHLVFTGPPRGADVLARAKIDLVSVANNHAWDYGKSAFFQTLENLERAGVRYAGGSREPGRMYEPTVIEVKGWKVAVFAVTDIWNQGPIQEHEGKNHVAWAAHKLLEAPLAKARKECDLVFVSYHGGGEYQDFPMQWTRSFVGQVMGAGADAFFGHHPHVPHGVAWHGGKPAFYSLGNLVFAMHSDYPWTGTSFMAKVTYFADGRVEAEACPYSILGHVPMPFDGKTKLARERMFREHLKLVSASTGGSEVGESGELSCMPLGPRRPKGKP
;
A
#
# COMPACT_ATOMS: atom_id res chain seq x y z
N MET A 1 -11.60 12.67 -55.43
CA MET A 1 -11.62 14.07 -55.84
C MET A 1 -12.14 14.92 -54.68
N SER A 2 -11.54 16.04 -54.44
CA SER A 2 -11.75 17.12 -53.48
C SER A 2 -11.13 16.97 -52.09
N ARG A 3 -9.95 17.58 -51.96
CA ARG A 3 -9.26 17.93 -50.70
C ARG A 3 -9.80 19.28 -50.24
N SER A 4 -10.18 19.42 -49.00
CA SER A 4 -10.40 20.73 -48.36
C SER A 4 -9.38 20.88 -47.22
N ALA A 5 -8.47 21.83 -47.41
CA ALA A 5 -7.51 22.30 -46.45
C ALA A 5 -8.17 23.34 -45.53
N PHE A 6 -8.03 23.24 -44.21
CA PHE A 6 -8.38 24.31 -43.27
C PHE A 6 -7.12 25.05 -42.86
N LEU A 7 -7.17 26.34 -43.13
CA LEU A 7 -6.15 27.35 -42.85
C LEU A 7 -6.35 27.84 -41.41
N VAL A 8 -5.33 27.73 -40.57
CA VAL A 8 -5.31 28.31 -39.23
C VAL A 8 -4.61 29.68 -39.32
N VAL A 9 -5.35 30.75 -39.02
CA VAL A 9 -4.82 32.13 -38.95
C VAL A 9 -4.39 32.37 -37.50
N VAL A 10 -3.11 32.68 -37.30
CA VAL A 10 -2.54 33.15 -36.04
C VAL A 10 -2.61 34.69 -36.06
N LEU A 11 -3.33 35.29 -35.12
CA LEU A 11 -3.32 36.71 -34.88
C LEU A 11 -2.43 37.04 -33.68
N SER A 12 -1.33 37.70 -33.95
CA SER A 12 -0.46 38.31 -32.96
C SER A 12 -0.95 39.75 -32.69
N LEU A 13 -1.20 40.06 -31.41
CA LEU A 13 -1.38 41.47 -31.01
C LEU A 13 -0.29 41.83 -29.99
N ALA A 14 0.59 42.73 -30.40
CA ALA A 14 1.50 43.42 -29.52
C ALA A 14 0.85 44.75 -29.12
N CYS A 15 0.89 45.10 -27.83
CA CYS A 15 0.73 46.48 -27.37
C CYS A 15 1.72 46.77 -26.27
N ALA A 16 2.64 47.67 -26.60
CA ALA A 16 3.51 48.36 -25.65
C ALA A 16 2.81 49.60 -25.12
N GLY A 17 3.09 50.02 -23.89
CA GLY A 17 2.67 51.30 -23.36
C GLY A 17 3.01 51.45 -21.89
N ALA A 18 4.06 52.18 -21.61
CA ALA A 18 4.53 52.59 -20.29
C ALA A 18 3.64 53.69 -19.68
N CYS A 19 3.51 53.67 -18.34
CA CYS A 19 3.51 54.91 -17.54
C CYS A 19 3.79 54.57 -16.07
N ALA A 20 4.79 55.22 -15.52
CA ALA A 20 5.17 55.23 -14.14
C ALA A 20 4.39 56.33 -13.39
N GLU A 21 3.80 55.96 -12.24
CA GLU A 21 3.41 56.93 -11.21
C GLU A 21 3.90 56.49 -9.85
N LYS A 22 4.63 57.41 -9.21
CA LYS A 22 5.10 57.33 -7.82
C LYS A 22 3.94 57.66 -6.90
N SER A 23 3.70 56.88 -5.87
CA SER A 23 2.92 57.30 -4.71
C SER A 23 3.64 56.93 -3.43
N ASP A 24 3.65 57.90 -2.52
CA ASP A 24 4.35 57.95 -1.25
C ASP A 24 3.90 56.87 -0.25
N ALA A 25 4.85 56.34 0.51
CA ALA A 25 4.63 55.47 1.63
C ALA A 25 4.31 56.29 2.91
N PRO A 26 3.37 55.90 3.75
CA PRO A 26 3.26 56.38 5.10
C PRO A 26 4.11 55.54 6.09
N ARG A 27 4.64 56.24 7.09
CA ARG A 27 5.57 55.80 8.12
C ARG A 27 5.01 54.65 8.98
N SER A 28 5.95 53.77 9.35
CA SER A 28 5.86 52.69 10.32
C SER A 28 5.35 53.17 11.69
N SER A 29 4.35 52.47 12.23
CA SER A 29 4.07 52.39 13.66
C SER A 29 4.76 51.14 14.24
N GLU A 30 5.55 51.35 15.27
CA GLU A 30 6.24 50.29 16.02
C GLU A 30 5.23 49.31 16.62
N VAL A 31 5.43 48.01 16.34
CA VAL A 31 4.75 46.90 16.99
C VAL A 31 5.71 46.37 18.05
N PRO A 32 5.26 46.10 19.27
CA PRO A 32 6.13 45.61 20.36
C PRO A 32 6.68 44.19 20.03
N ASP A 33 7.93 44.03 20.36
CA ASP A 33 8.73 42.80 20.26
C ASP A 33 8.02 41.63 20.98
N ALA A 34 7.50 40.69 20.23
CA ALA A 34 6.99 39.43 20.78
C ALA A 34 8.18 38.48 20.99
N ALA A 35 8.36 38.06 22.24
CA ALA A 35 9.38 37.15 22.67
C ALA A 35 9.49 35.91 21.73
N SER A 36 10.71 35.65 21.26
CA SER A 36 11.03 34.45 20.51
C SER A 36 10.69 33.20 21.33
N PRO A 37 10.03 32.18 20.74
CA PRO A 37 9.82 30.91 21.45
C PRO A 37 11.19 30.21 21.63
N GLU A 38 11.38 29.66 22.82
CA GLU A 38 12.55 28.82 23.12
C GLU A 38 12.69 27.66 22.12
N PRO A 39 13.94 27.24 21.78
CA PRO A 39 14.15 26.10 20.89
C PRO A 39 13.60 24.83 21.55
N VAL A 40 12.60 24.22 20.94
CA VAL A 40 12.16 22.87 21.30
C VAL A 40 13.28 21.90 20.88
N GLU A 41 13.86 21.20 21.83
CA GLU A 41 14.83 20.13 21.56
C GLU A 41 14.19 19.09 20.62
N PRO A 42 14.90 18.62 19.59
CA PRO A 42 14.38 17.57 18.72
C PRO A 42 14.18 16.28 19.54
N PRO A 43 13.09 15.54 19.30
CA PRO A 43 12.84 14.28 20.00
C PRO A 43 14.02 13.33 19.78
N SER A 44 14.48 12.75 20.87
CA SER A 44 15.56 11.79 20.93
C SER A 44 15.39 10.66 19.91
N SER A 45 16.52 10.27 19.32
CA SER A 45 16.74 9.22 18.32
C SER A 45 15.83 8.00 18.45
N PRO A 46 15.49 7.33 17.32
CA PRO A 46 14.70 6.10 17.33
C PRO A 46 15.36 5.04 18.23
N PRO A 47 14.56 4.12 18.82
CA PRO A 47 15.06 3.14 19.77
C PRO A 47 16.20 2.32 19.17
N ALA A 48 17.24 2.18 19.98
CA ALA A 48 18.49 1.49 19.66
C ALA A 48 18.28 0.10 19.09
N ALA A 49 19.25 -0.32 18.28
CA ALA A 49 19.43 -1.67 17.77
C ALA A 49 19.25 -2.75 18.86
N PRO A 50 18.87 -3.99 18.46
CA PRO A 50 18.45 -5.04 19.37
C PRO A 50 19.50 -5.34 20.43
N SER A 51 19.06 -5.37 21.69
CA SER A 51 19.87 -5.85 22.82
C SER A 51 20.21 -7.32 22.61
N ASP A 52 21.40 -7.76 23.05
CA ASP A 52 21.86 -9.17 23.12
C ASP A 52 21.02 -10.06 24.07
N ALA A 53 19.79 -9.67 24.37
CA ALA A 53 18.88 -10.50 25.15
C ALA A 53 18.47 -11.75 24.35
N PRO A 54 18.41 -12.92 24.99
CA PRO A 54 18.00 -14.15 24.32
C PRO A 54 16.61 -13.97 23.70
N ARG A 55 16.51 -14.29 22.42
CA ARG A 55 15.25 -14.20 21.68
C ARG A 55 14.19 -15.08 22.32
N ALA A 56 12.96 -14.58 22.43
CA ALA A 56 11.82 -15.36 22.90
C ALA A 56 11.64 -16.62 22.04
N PRO A 57 11.24 -17.76 22.65
CA PRO A 57 10.94 -18.97 21.89
C PRO A 57 9.91 -18.69 20.79
N LYS A 58 10.14 -19.25 19.60
CA LYS A 58 9.21 -19.12 18.48
C LYS A 58 7.92 -19.87 18.80
N ALA A 59 6.78 -19.22 18.63
CA ALA A 59 5.48 -19.88 18.75
C ALA A 59 5.30 -20.94 17.64
N ASP A 60 4.47 -21.94 17.88
CA ASP A 60 4.19 -23.03 16.93
C ASP A 60 3.66 -22.55 15.58
N ARG A 61 3.02 -21.38 15.57
CA ARG A 61 2.51 -20.75 14.35
C ARG A 61 2.50 -19.23 14.44
N LEU A 62 2.58 -18.62 13.25
CA LEU A 62 2.38 -17.19 13.00
C LEU A 62 1.28 -17.02 11.96
N VAL A 63 0.25 -16.25 12.27
CA VAL A 63 -0.83 -15.88 11.34
C VAL A 63 -0.58 -14.48 10.83
N VAL A 64 -0.35 -14.37 9.53
CA VAL A 64 -0.13 -13.10 8.81
C VAL A 64 -1.38 -12.78 7.98
N LEU A 65 -1.84 -11.55 8.04
CA LEU A 65 -2.96 -11.05 7.25
C LEU A 65 -2.47 -9.87 6.40
N ALA A 66 -2.51 -10.00 5.08
CA ALA A 66 -2.19 -8.92 4.16
C ALA A 66 -3.47 -8.43 3.47
N GLY A 67 -3.74 -7.14 3.55
CA GLY A 67 -4.84 -6.46 2.87
C GLY A 67 -4.37 -5.68 1.66
N GLY A 68 -5.31 -5.26 0.82
CA GLY A 68 -5.07 -4.47 -0.38
C GLY A 68 -4.84 -2.98 -0.12
N ASP A 69 -5.24 -2.15 -1.07
CA ASP A 69 -4.96 -0.73 -1.12
C ASP A 69 -5.85 0.05 -0.14
N VAL A 70 -5.20 0.89 0.68
CA VAL A 70 -5.84 1.76 1.68
C VAL A 70 -5.59 3.21 1.31
N ASN A 71 -6.64 3.93 0.95
CA ASN A 71 -6.64 5.36 0.74
C ASN A 71 -7.43 6.05 1.86
N LEU A 72 -6.72 6.78 2.71
CA LEU A 72 -7.31 7.58 3.80
C LEU A 72 -7.49 9.05 3.42
N GLY A 73 -7.33 9.39 2.13
CA GLY A 73 -7.71 10.64 1.53
C GLY A 73 -9.16 10.67 1.07
N ARG A 74 -9.49 11.62 0.18
CA ARG A 74 -10.82 11.76 -0.42
C ARG A 74 -11.95 11.71 0.62
N GLY A 75 -13.01 10.96 0.36
CA GLY A 75 -14.16 10.82 1.26
C GLY A 75 -13.83 10.16 2.61
N ALA A 76 -12.89 9.22 2.66
CA ALA A 76 -12.42 8.62 3.91
C ALA A 76 -11.72 9.68 4.78
N GLY A 77 -10.86 10.51 4.17
CA GLY A 77 -10.17 11.60 4.86
C GLY A 77 -11.14 12.64 5.42
N GLN A 78 -12.16 13.03 4.65
CA GLN A 78 -13.21 13.94 5.13
C GLN A 78 -14.02 13.33 6.29
N ALA A 79 -14.29 12.02 6.25
CA ALA A 79 -14.96 11.34 7.36
C ALA A 79 -14.10 11.36 8.64
N ILE A 80 -12.78 11.14 8.52
CA ILE A 80 -11.81 11.19 9.63
C ILE A 80 -11.71 12.61 10.23
N LEU A 81 -11.71 13.65 9.36
CA LEU A 81 -11.69 15.05 9.81
C LEU A 81 -12.95 15.41 10.58
N LYS A 82 -14.11 14.97 10.09
CA LYS A 82 -15.41 15.23 10.70
C LYS A 82 -15.63 14.49 12.01
N ASP A 83 -15.20 13.25 12.10
CA ASP A 83 -15.34 12.38 13.27
C ASP A 83 -14.02 11.68 13.58
N PRO A 84 -13.27 12.13 14.60
CA PRO A 84 -12.00 11.51 15.00
C PRO A 84 -12.12 10.04 15.44
N SER A 85 -13.34 9.56 15.75
CA SER A 85 -13.61 8.16 16.10
C SER A 85 -13.95 7.30 14.89
N TYR A 86 -14.07 7.91 13.69
CA TYR A 86 -14.36 7.19 12.47
C TYR A 86 -13.35 6.07 12.21
N ASP A 87 -13.85 4.89 11.91
CA ASP A 87 -13.06 3.69 11.68
C ASP A 87 -13.67 2.85 10.54
N PRO A 88 -13.10 2.92 9.33
CA PRO A 88 -13.58 2.14 8.19
C PRO A 88 -13.31 0.64 8.34
N PHE A 89 -12.39 0.23 9.22
CA PHE A 89 -12.05 -1.18 9.44
C PHE A 89 -12.95 -1.89 10.44
N ARG A 90 -13.79 -1.15 11.18
CA ARG A 90 -14.58 -1.70 12.29
C ARG A 90 -15.42 -2.92 11.89
N VAL A 91 -15.99 -2.92 10.69
CA VAL A 91 -16.89 -4.01 10.25
C VAL A 91 -16.13 -5.30 9.95
N ILE A 92 -14.85 -5.20 9.55
CA ILE A 92 -13.97 -6.36 9.30
C ILE A 92 -13.04 -6.66 10.48
N ALA A 93 -13.23 -6.00 11.64
CA ALA A 93 -12.42 -6.25 12.82
C ALA A 93 -12.31 -7.74 13.21
N PRO A 94 -13.36 -8.59 13.08
CA PRO A 94 -13.23 -10.03 13.36
C PRO A 94 -12.17 -10.73 12.51
N LEU A 95 -11.95 -10.29 11.26
CA LEU A 95 -10.91 -10.83 10.40
C LEU A 95 -9.53 -10.32 10.84
N LEU A 96 -9.43 -9.03 11.17
CA LEU A 96 -8.18 -8.42 11.64
C LEU A 96 -7.72 -9.01 12.97
N ASP A 97 -8.65 -9.25 13.92
CA ASP A 97 -8.35 -9.77 15.25
C ASP A 97 -7.79 -11.20 15.22
N GLY A 98 -8.07 -11.97 14.17
CA GLY A 98 -7.56 -13.32 13.98
C GLY A 98 -6.08 -13.43 13.57
N ALA A 99 -5.40 -12.29 13.34
CA ALA A 99 -4.02 -12.26 12.87
C ALA A 99 -3.03 -11.84 13.95
N ASP A 100 -1.79 -12.31 13.81
CA ASP A 100 -0.66 -11.92 14.66
C ASP A 100 0.13 -10.76 14.04
N LEU A 101 0.13 -10.64 12.71
CA LEU A 101 0.79 -9.58 11.94
C LEU A 101 -0.13 -9.13 10.79
N ARG A 102 -0.39 -7.83 10.67
CA ARG A 102 -1.28 -7.21 9.67
C ARG A 102 -0.51 -6.24 8.80
N LEU A 103 -0.59 -6.43 7.49
CA LEU A 103 0.10 -5.66 6.47
C LEU A 103 -0.91 -5.08 5.48
N VAL A 104 -0.75 -3.83 5.06
CA VAL A 104 -1.56 -3.21 3.97
C VAL A 104 -0.69 -2.28 3.13
N ASN A 105 -1.15 -1.92 1.94
CA ASN A 105 -0.55 -0.82 1.18
C ASN A 105 -1.28 0.49 1.53
N LEU A 106 -0.56 1.48 2.05
CA LEU A 106 -1.08 2.83 2.31
C LEU A 106 -0.91 3.68 1.05
N GLU A 107 -1.93 3.69 0.21
CA GLU A 107 -1.96 4.40 -1.06
C GLU A 107 -2.53 5.80 -0.92
N SER A 108 -2.06 6.52 0.06
CA SER A 108 -2.24 7.95 0.27
C SER A 108 -1.16 8.47 1.21
N GLN A 109 -0.76 9.71 1.02
CA GLN A 109 0.00 10.40 2.06
C GLN A 109 -0.89 10.62 3.30
N LEU A 110 -0.27 10.90 4.45
CA LEU A 110 -0.93 11.32 5.67
C LEU A 110 -0.29 12.63 6.11
N SER A 111 -0.81 13.75 5.63
CA SER A 111 -0.19 15.05 5.83
C SER A 111 -1.22 16.15 6.11
N GLU A 112 -0.77 17.22 6.75
CA GLU A 112 -1.62 18.39 6.99
C GLU A 112 -1.69 19.25 5.72
N GLN A 113 -2.90 19.47 5.22
CA GLN A 113 -3.18 20.25 4.03
C GLN A 113 -4.42 21.15 4.28
N GLU A 114 -4.50 21.79 5.45
CA GLU A 114 -5.59 22.72 5.82
C GLU A 114 -6.99 22.09 5.65
N GLY A 115 -7.10 20.77 5.88
CA GLY A 115 -8.35 20.01 5.71
C GLY A 115 -8.62 19.54 4.28
N GLU A 116 -7.74 19.82 3.33
CA GLU A 116 -7.81 19.23 2.00
C GLU A 116 -7.42 17.74 2.05
N THR A 117 -8.25 16.88 1.45
CA THR A 117 -8.01 15.43 1.35
C THR A 117 -7.98 14.94 -0.10
N GLN A 118 -8.21 15.84 -1.03
CA GLN A 118 -8.11 15.64 -2.47
C GLN A 118 -7.90 16.99 -3.14
N HIS A 119 -6.96 17.07 -4.06
CA HIS A 119 -6.69 18.31 -4.80
C HIS A 119 -7.93 18.74 -5.62
N PRO A 120 -8.34 20.01 -5.54
CA PRO A 120 -9.62 20.49 -6.10
C PRO A 120 -9.72 20.39 -7.62
N VAL A 121 -8.59 20.38 -8.32
CA VAL A 121 -8.54 20.30 -9.80
C VAL A 121 -8.05 18.92 -10.27
N ASN A 122 -6.99 18.38 -9.67
CA ASN A 122 -6.46 17.06 -10.01
C ASN A 122 -6.97 16.00 -9.04
N HIS A 123 -8.09 15.37 -9.38
CA HIS A 123 -8.74 14.36 -8.52
C HIS A 123 -7.91 13.07 -8.28
N LEU A 124 -6.79 12.91 -9.00
CA LEU A 124 -5.84 11.81 -8.78
C LEU A 124 -4.73 12.16 -7.78
N VAL A 125 -4.72 13.37 -7.23
CA VAL A 125 -3.82 13.82 -6.17
C VAL A 125 -4.59 13.90 -4.86
N PHE A 126 -4.17 13.16 -3.85
CA PHE A 126 -4.91 13.07 -2.59
C PHE A 126 -4.00 12.76 -1.38
N THR A 127 -4.46 13.14 -0.21
CA THR A 127 -3.81 12.86 1.08
C THR A 127 -4.85 12.57 2.15
N GLY A 128 -4.54 11.70 3.09
CA GLY A 128 -5.29 11.59 4.33
C GLY A 128 -4.83 12.64 5.34
N PRO A 129 -5.66 13.00 6.32
CA PRO A 129 -5.22 13.84 7.43
C PRO A 129 -4.20 13.10 8.30
N PRO A 130 -3.35 13.80 9.08
CA PRO A 130 -2.39 13.21 10.00
C PRO A 130 -2.98 12.13 10.92
N ARG A 131 -4.25 12.30 11.35
CA ARG A 131 -5.01 11.33 12.16
C ARG A 131 -5.32 10.02 11.43
N GLY A 132 -5.12 9.93 10.13
CA GLY A 132 -5.22 8.67 9.40
C GLY A 132 -4.28 7.59 9.97
N ALA A 133 -3.13 7.97 10.50
CA ALA A 133 -2.22 7.03 11.18
C ALA A 133 -2.86 6.43 12.47
N ASP A 134 -3.62 7.22 13.21
CA ASP A 134 -4.33 6.73 14.41
C ASP A 134 -5.47 5.76 14.04
N VAL A 135 -6.09 5.94 12.86
CA VAL A 135 -7.09 5.00 12.32
C VAL A 135 -6.45 3.65 12.03
N LEU A 136 -5.27 3.63 11.39
CA LEU A 136 -4.51 2.40 11.15
C LEU A 136 -4.11 1.70 12.46
N ALA A 137 -3.63 2.47 13.44
CA ALA A 137 -3.25 1.94 14.75
C ALA A 137 -4.45 1.32 15.50
N ARG A 138 -5.62 1.98 15.49
CA ARG A 138 -6.86 1.43 16.07
C ARG A 138 -7.31 0.13 15.40
N ALA A 139 -7.14 0.04 14.08
CA ALA A 139 -7.38 -1.18 13.32
C ALA A 139 -6.32 -2.26 13.55
N LYS A 140 -5.32 -2.00 14.40
CA LYS A 140 -4.20 -2.88 14.70
C LYS A 140 -3.35 -3.22 13.47
N ILE A 141 -3.30 -2.32 12.48
CA ILE A 141 -2.39 -2.48 11.34
C ILE A 141 -0.96 -2.29 11.87
N ASP A 142 -0.16 -3.34 11.71
CA ASP A 142 1.20 -3.40 12.27
C ASP A 142 2.23 -2.74 11.36
N LEU A 143 2.02 -2.85 10.01
CA LEU A 143 2.91 -2.29 9.01
C LEU A 143 2.16 -1.89 7.74
N VAL A 144 2.59 -0.78 7.15
CA VAL A 144 2.11 -0.33 5.83
C VAL A 144 3.26 -0.28 4.81
N SER A 145 2.98 -0.67 3.56
CA SER A 145 3.80 -0.26 2.42
C SER A 145 3.52 1.22 2.14
N VAL A 146 4.58 2.02 1.98
CA VAL A 146 4.48 3.42 1.52
C VAL A 146 5.12 3.60 0.13
N ALA A 147 5.57 2.52 -0.50
CA ALA A 147 6.09 2.52 -1.86
C ALA A 147 4.95 2.32 -2.86
N ASN A 148 4.39 3.41 -3.37
CA ASN A 148 3.33 3.41 -4.38
C ASN A 148 3.36 4.70 -5.21
N ASN A 149 2.50 4.78 -6.23
CA ASN A 149 2.42 5.93 -7.13
C ASN A 149 1.86 7.20 -6.48
N HIS A 150 1.18 7.10 -5.32
CA HIS A 150 0.65 8.22 -4.54
C HIS A 150 1.56 8.66 -3.39
N ALA A 151 2.75 8.08 -3.28
CA ALA A 151 3.71 8.42 -2.23
C ALA A 151 4.19 9.89 -2.26
N TRP A 152 4.01 10.58 -3.40
CA TRP A 152 4.54 11.94 -3.60
C TRP A 152 3.48 12.96 -4.06
N ASP A 153 2.21 12.70 -3.87
CA ASP A 153 1.10 13.52 -4.39
C ASP A 153 1.18 14.98 -3.93
N TYR A 154 1.51 15.24 -2.67
CA TYR A 154 1.76 16.57 -2.11
C TYR A 154 3.26 16.81 -1.83
N GLY A 155 4.13 16.11 -2.53
CA GLY A 155 5.57 16.30 -2.52
C GLY A 155 6.29 15.75 -1.29
N LYS A 156 7.56 16.14 -1.17
CA LYS A 156 8.51 15.61 -0.18
C LYS A 156 8.10 15.85 1.27
N SER A 157 7.66 17.08 1.57
CA SER A 157 7.26 17.45 2.93
C SER A 157 6.10 16.58 3.41
N ALA A 158 5.07 16.38 2.57
CA ALA A 158 3.93 15.56 2.88
C ALA A 158 4.31 14.06 3.01
N PHE A 159 5.25 13.58 2.19
CA PHE A 159 5.79 12.23 2.34
C PHE A 159 6.49 12.05 3.69
N PHE A 160 7.34 12.99 4.09
CA PHE A 160 8.04 12.93 5.37
C PHE A 160 7.08 13.04 6.56
N GLN A 161 6.06 13.92 6.49
CA GLN A 161 5.00 13.97 7.49
C GLN A 161 4.24 12.64 7.59
N THR A 162 4.04 11.94 6.47
CA THR A 162 3.42 10.61 6.48
C THR A 162 4.22 9.64 7.32
N LEU A 163 5.54 9.58 7.13
CA LEU A 163 6.42 8.70 7.92
C LEU A 163 6.40 9.08 9.40
N GLU A 164 6.46 10.38 9.73
CA GLU A 164 6.40 10.89 11.10
C GLU A 164 5.06 10.56 11.79
N ASN A 165 3.94 10.71 11.07
CA ASN A 165 2.62 10.38 11.60
C ASN A 165 2.46 8.87 11.87
N LEU A 166 3.00 8.02 11.00
CA LEU A 166 3.04 6.57 11.21
C LEU A 166 3.88 6.21 12.44
N GLU A 167 5.09 6.78 12.56
CA GLU A 167 5.97 6.59 13.71
C GLU A 167 5.29 7.02 15.02
N ARG A 168 4.67 8.21 15.05
CA ARG A 168 3.89 8.72 16.19
C ARG A 168 2.77 7.77 16.60
N ALA A 169 2.07 7.18 15.63
CA ALA A 169 0.96 6.27 15.88
C ALA A 169 1.42 4.83 16.20
N GLY A 170 2.72 4.52 16.13
CA GLY A 170 3.28 3.19 16.36
C GLY A 170 3.04 2.22 15.20
N VAL A 171 2.66 2.71 14.01
CA VAL A 171 2.51 1.92 12.79
C VAL A 171 3.83 1.90 12.03
N ARG A 172 4.38 0.73 11.77
CA ARG A 172 5.61 0.60 10.98
C ARG A 172 5.36 0.80 9.50
N TYR A 173 6.40 1.13 8.75
CA TYR A 173 6.31 1.25 7.29
C TYR A 173 7.52 0.63 6.60
N ALA A 174 7.35 0.22 5.35
CA ALA A 174 8.41 -0.30 4.50
C ALA A 174 8.37 0.38 3.11
N GLY A 175 9.52 0.44 2.45
CA GLY A 175 9.64 0.99 1.08
C GLY A 175 9.77 2.50 1.02
N GLY A 176 9.92 3.16 2.15
CA GLY A 176 10.15 4.60 2.25
C GLY A 176 11.22 4.96 3.27
N SER A 177 11.92 6.07 3.10
CA SER A 177 12.89 6.58 4.07
C SER A 177 13.10 8.08 3.93
N ARG A 178 13.26 8.77 5.08
CA ARG A 178 13.74 10.17 5.09
C ARG A 178 15.22 10.27 4.72
N GLU A 179 16.00 9.22 5.01
CA GLU A 179 17.41 9.14 4.64
C GLU A 179 17.57 8.55 3.24
N PRO A 180 18.26 9.25 2.33
CA PRO A 180 18.47 8.76 0.97
C PRO A 180 19.14 7.38 0.94
N GLY A 181 18.60 6.48 0.11
CA GLY A 181 19.16 5.15 -0.11
C GLY A 181 18.73 4.07 0.88
N ARG A 182 18.15 4.43 2.04
CA ARG A 182 17.73 3.45 3.05
C ARG A 182 16.36 2.82 2.81
N MET A 183 15.61 3.28 1.81
CA MET A 183 14.28 2.75 1.47
C MET A 183 14.28 1.28 1.02
N TYR A 184 15.44 0.72 0.70
CA TYR A 184 15.61 -0.71 0.38
C TYR A 184 15.96 -1.57 1.60
N GLU A 185 16.17 -0.98 2.76
CA GLU A 185 16.32 -1.73 4.01
C GLU A 185 14.95 -2.30 4.40
N PRO A 186 14.88 -3.58 4.82
CA PRO A 186 13.61 -4.15 5.26
C PRO A 186 13.20 -3.58 6.61
N THR A 187 11.90 -3.44 6.82
CA THR A 187 11.37 -3.25 8.16
C THR A 187 11.28 -4.61 8.83
N VAL A 188 12.00 -4.77 9.93
CA VAL A 188 12.03 -6.03 10.69
C VAL A 188 11.07 -5.94 11.87
N ILE A 189 10.22 -6.95 11.99
CA ILE A 189 9.24 -7.09 13.07
C ILE A 189 9.50 -8.39 13.82
N GLU A 190 9.54 -8.31 15.13
CA GLU A 190 9.52 -9.48 16.01
C GLU A 190 8.12 -9.67 16.59
N VAL A 191 7.53 -10.82 16.33
CA VAL A 191 6.18 -11.17 16.79
C VAL A 191 6.12 -12.63 17.16
N LYS A 192 5.70 -12.95 18.38
CA LYS A 192 5.64 -14.32 18.90
C LYS A 192 6.92 -15.13 18.70
N GLY A 193 8.08 -14.48 18.85
CA GLY A 193 9.39 -15.11 18.64
C GLY A 193 9.78 -15.33 17.16
N TRP A 194 8.93 -14.97 16.21
CA TRP A 194 9.27 -14.92 14.77
C TRP A 194 9.89 -13.60 14.42
N LYS A 195 10.96 -13.61 13.63
CA LYS A 195 11.58 -12.42 13.06
C LYS A 195 11.24 -12.33 11.59
N VAL A 196 10.48 -11.30 11.24
CA VAL A 196 9.89 -11.09 9.89
C VAL A 196 10.50 -9.85 9.27
N ALA A 197 11.11 -9.99 8.10
CA ALA A 197 11.58 -8.88 7.28
C ALA A 197 10.54 -8.55 6.21
N VAL A 198 10.15 -7.29 6.10
CA VAL A 198 9.19 -6.81 5.09
C VAL A 198 9.85 -5.78 4.20
N PHE A 199 9.90 -6.06 2.91
CA PHE A 199 10.29 -5.13 1.86
C PHE A 199 9.04 -4.58 1.19
N ALA A 200 9.07 -3.32 0.74
CA ALA A 200 8.02 -2.77 -0.11
C ALA A 200 8.66 -1.95 -1.25
N VAL A 201 8.11 -2.09 -2.46
CA VAL A 201 8.61 -1.45 -3.67
C VAL A 201 7.48 -1.10 -4.63
N THR A 202 7.72 -0.11 -5.51
CA THR A 202 6.78 0.25 -6.58
C THR A 202 7.47 0.30 -7.94
N ASP A 203 6.75 -0.05 -9.02
CA ASP A 203 7.17 0.21 -10.41
C ASP A 203 6.30 1.27 -11.10
N ILE A 204 5.43 1.93 -10.33
CA ILE A 204 4.54 3.00 -10.80
C ILE A 204 4.88 4.30 -10.10
N TRP A 205 4.93 5.39 -10.87
CA TRP A 205 5.20 6.73 -10.39
C TRP A 205 4.39 7.76 -11.19
N ASN A 206 3.68 8.66 -10.52
CA ASN A 206 2.76 9.59 -11.17
C ASN A 206 3.41 10.92 -11.60
N GLN A 207 4.62 11.24 -11.09
CA GLN A 207 5.28 12.53 -11.29
C GLN A 207 6.38 12.48 -12.39
N GLY A 208 6.15 11.72 -13.46
CA GLY A 208 7.11 11.52 -14.54
C GLY A 208 8.10 10.38 -14.26
N PRO A 209 9.24 10.29 -14.97
CA PRO A 209 10.21 9.23 -14.75
C PRO A 209 10.84 9.31 -13.37
N ILE A 210 10.70 8.26 -12.56
CA ILE A 210 11.25 8.23 -11.18
C ILE A 210 12.77 8.47 -11.17
N GLN A 211 13.48 8.04 -12.21
CA GLN A 211 14.95 8.19 -12.33
C GLN A 211 15.38 9.66 -12.38
N GLU A 212 14.51 10.55 -12.83
CA GLU A 212 14.74 12.00 -12.93
C GLU A 212 14.17 12.76 -11.74
N HIS A 213 13.34 12.10 -10.91
CA HIS A 213 12.63 12.69 -9.79
C HIS A 213 13.37 12.46 -8.46
N GLU A 214 13.32 13.44 -7.54
CA GLU A 214 13.97 13.32 -6.22
C GLU A 214 13.42 12.16 -5.37
N GLY A 215 12.18 11.75 -5.59
CA GLY A 215 11.52 10.63 -4.93
C GLY A 215 12.30 9.33 -5.03
N LYS A 216 13.11 9.14 -6.08
CA LYS A 216 14.00 7.97 -6.23
C LYS A 216 14.96 7.74 -5.05
N ASN A 217 15.24 8.78 -4.28
CA ASN A 217 16.13 8.70 -3.13
C ASN A 217 15.41 8.30 -1.84
N HIS A 218 14.06 8.29 -1.85
CA HIS A 218 13.23 8.16 -0.66
C HIS A 218 12.17 7.06 -0.76
N VAL A 219 11.77 6.66 -1.98
CA VAL A 219 10.78 5.60 -2.26
C VAL A 219 11.45 4.47 -3.03
N ALA A 220 11.26 3.24 -2.59
CA ALA A 220 11.91 2.07 -3.17
C ALA A 220 11.29 1.67 -4.51
N TRP A 221 12.11 1.66 -5.55
CA TRP A 221 11.73 1.24 -6.89
C TRP A 221 11.84 -0.28 -7.07
N ALA A 222 10.91 -0.88 -7.80
CA ALA A 222 10.84 -2.33 -8.03
C ALA A 222 11.87 -2.79 -9.08
N ALA A 223 13.14 -2.72 -8.72
CA ALA A 223 14.24 -3.27 -9.51
C ALA A 223 14.90 -4.42 -8.73
N HIS A 224 14.78 -5.65 -9.23
CA HIS A 224 15.32 -6.85 -8.55
C HIS A 224 16.78 -6.67 -8.13
N LYS A 225 17.62 -6.10 -9.01
CA LYS A 225 19.04 -5.84 -8.72
C LYS A 225 19.28 -5.02 -7.46
N LEU A 226 18.37 -4.11 -7.11
CA LEU A 226 18.46 -3.28 -5.90
C LEU A 226 18.05 -4.03 -4.63
N LEU A 227 17.31 -5.13 -4.79
CA LEU A 227 16.83 -5.97 -3.70
C LEU A 227 17.72 -7.21 -3.46
N GLU A 228 18.56 -7.63 -4.39
CA GLU A 228 19.34 -8.87 -4.29
C GLU A 228 20.14 -8.96 -2.98
N ALA A 229 20.97 -7.95 -2.69
CA ALA A 229 21.80 -7.96 -1.49
C ALA A 229 20.99 -7.80 -0.20
N PRO A 230 19.99 -6.87 -0.09
CA PRO A 230 19.09 -6.78 1.06
C PRO A 230 18.30 -8.06 1.33
N LEU A 231 17.73 -8.69 0.28
CA LEU A 231 17.01 -9.97 0.41
C LEU A 231 17.93 -11.09 0.91
N ALA A 232 19.13 -11.22 0.32
CA ALA A 232 20.10 -12.23 0.73
C ALA A 232 20.55 -12.05 2.19
N LYS A 233 20.66 -10.81 2.66
CA LYS A 233 20.94 -10.48 4.07
C LYS A 233 19.77 -10.88 4.96
N ALA A 234 18.54 -10.42 4.60
CA ALA A 234 17.33 -10.72 5.38
C ALA A 234 17.09 -12.23 5.52
N ARG A 235 17.35 -13.03 4.46
CA ARG A 235 17.24 -14.51 4.51
C ARG A 235 18.17 -15.16 5.53
N LYS A 236 19.31 -14.54 5.86
CA LYS A 236 20.24 -15.06 6.87
C LYS A 236 19.85 -14.65 8.28
N GLU A 237 19.20 -13.50 8.43
CA GLU A 237 18.97 -12.84 9.72
C GLU A 237 17.54 -12.98 10.23
N CYS A 238 16.59 -13.35 9.35
CA CYS A 238 15.14 -13.43 9.67
C CYS A 238 14.57 -14.80 9.36
N ASP A 239 13.49 -15.15 10.05
CA ASP A 239 12.76 -16.40 9.84
C ASP A 239 11.94 -16.37 8.55
N LEU A 240 11.32 -15.21 8.28
CA LEU A 240 10.46 -14.96 7.12
C LEU A 240 10.84 -13.66 6.43
N VAL A 241 10.68 -13.64 5.11
CA VAL A 241 10.91 -12.48 4.25
C VAL A 241 9.71 -12.26 3.36
N PHE A 242 9.07 -11.10 3.46
CA PHE A 242 7.92 -10.71 2.63
C PHE A 242 8.29 -9.56 1.71
N VAL A 243 7.69 -9.57 0.51
CA VAL A 243 7.80 -8.47 -0.45
C VAL A 243 6.40 -7.97 -0.77
N SER A 244 6.14 -6.70 -0.43
CA SER A 244 4.98 -5.94 -0.89
C SER A 244 5.37 -5.20 -2.17
N TYR A 245 4.52 -5.23 -3.17
CA TYR A 245 4.78 -4.64 -4.48
C TYR A 245 3.56 -3.89 -4.98
N HIS A 246 3.77 -2.64 -5.36
CA HIS A 246 2.74 -1.80 -5.93
C HIS A 246 3.05 -1.55 -7.42
N GLY A 247 2.25 -2.13 -8.31
CA GLY A 247 2.51 -1.98 -9.74
C GLY A 247 1.66 -2.88 -10.63
N GLY A 248 1.95 -2.81 -11.92
CA GLY A 248 1.19 -3.47 -12.97
C GLY A 248 0.32 -2.51 -13.75
N GLY A 249 -0.86 -2.93 -14.17
CA GLY A 249 -1.84 -2.12 -14.90
C GLY A 249 -3.15 -2.02 -14.13
N GLU A 250 -3.69 -0.82 -13.99
CA GLU A 250 -5.00 -0.60 -13.36
C GLU A 250 -6.11 -1.31 -14.13
N TYR A 251 -7.07 -1.89 -13.40
CA TYR A 251 -8.29 -2.50 -13.91
C TYR A 251 -8.08 -3.66 -14.90
N GLN A 252 -6.87 -4.22 -14.93
CA GLN A 252 -6.58 -5.42 -15.71
C GLN A 252 -6.90 -6.65 -14.88
N ASP A 253 -7.55 -7.66 -15.45
CA ASP A 253 -7.87 -8.92 -14.74
C ASP A 253 -6.64 -9.81 -14.50
N PHE A 254 -5.55 -9.57 -15.23
CA PHE A 254 -4.37 -10.42 -15.20
C PHE A 254 -3.09 -9.62 -15.03
N PRO A 255 -2.12 -10.14 -14.26
CA PRO A 255 -0.87 -9.45 -14.03
C PRO A 255 -0.07 -9.30 -15.32
N MET A 256 0.55 -8.16 -15.50
CA MET A 256 1.45 -7.85 -16.59
C MET A 256 2.66 -8.80 -16.61
N GLN A 257 3.29 -8.98 -17.76
CA GLN A 257 4.43 -9.88 -17.88
C GLN A 257 5.62 -9.46 -17.01
N TRP A 258 5.90 -8.16 -16.90
CA TRP A 258 6.98 -7.68 -16.03
C TRP A 258 6.68 -7.94 -14.55
N THR A 259 5.43 -7.79 -14.08
CA THR A 259 5.02 -8.17 -12.73
C THR A 259 5.28 -9.64 -12.48
N ARG A 260 4.92 -10.53 -13.41
CA ARG A 260 5.20 -11.98 -13.29
C ARG A 260 6.70 -12.27 -13.21
N SER A 261 7.49 -11.56 -14.02
CA SER A 261 8.96 -11.70 -14.01
C SER A 261 9.55 -11.26 -12.70
N PHE A 262 9.10 -10.12 -12.17
CA PHE A 262 9.54 -9.60 -10.87
C PHE A 262 9.17 -10.55 -9.71
N VAL A 263 7.94 -11.06 -9.69
CA VAL A 263 7.50 -12.08 -8.73
C VAL A 263 8.42 -13.30 -8.78
N GLY A 264 8.68 -13.84 -10.00
CA GLY A 264 9.59 -14.97 -10.17
C GLY A 264 10.99 -14.71 -9.61
N GLN A 265 11.51 -13.50 -9.81
CA GLN A 265 12.84 -13.09 -9.33
C GLN A 265 12.88 -13.02 -7.80
N VAL A 266 11.95 -12.31 -7.15
CA VAL A 266 11.98 -12.12 -5.68
C VAL A 266 11.64 -13.40 -4.93
N MET A 267 10.69 -14.20 -5.44
CA MET A 267 10.37 -15.52 -4.87
C MET A 267 11.54 -16.49 -5.04
N GLY A 268 12.21 -16.46 -6.20
CA GLY A 268 13.45 -17.22 -6.46
C GLY A 268 14.62 -16.77 -5.57
N ALA A 269 14.71 -15.49 -5.22
CA ALA A 269 15.69 -14.96 -4.28
C ALA A 269 15.40 -15.29 -2.82
N GLY A 270 14.26 -15.95 -2.53
CA GLY A 270 13.97 -16.49 -1.21
C GLY A 270 12.89 -15.76 -0.41
N ALA A 271 12.07 -14.90 -1.02
CA ALA A 271 10.87 -14.39 -0.37
C ALA A 271 9.93 -15.54 0.03
N ASP A 272 9.30 -15.41 1.20
CA ASP A 272 8.36 -16.40 1.74
C ASP A 272 6.90 -16.06 1.41
N ALA A 273 6.62 -14.80 1.06
CA ALA A 273 5.38 -14.38 0.43
C ALA A 273 5.59 -13.12 -0.41
N PHE A 274 4.70 -12.95 -1.40
CA PHE A 274 4.59 -11.75 -2.21
C PHE A 274 3.15 -11.23 -2.15
N PHE A 275 2.99 -9.92 -1.90
CA PHE A 275 1.72 -9.23 -1.82
C PHE A 275 1.67 -8.08 -2.82
N GLY A 276 0.85 -8.23 -3.88
CA GLY A 276 0.71 -7.26 -4.95
C GLY A 276 -0.44 -6.28 -4.73
N HIS A 277 -0.27 -5.06 -5.27
CA HIS A 277 -1.15 -3.90 -5.14
C HIS A 277 -1.18 -3.09 -6.43
N HIS A 278 -2.03 -2.09 -6.55
CA HIS A 278 -2.21 -1.15 -7.67
C HIS A 278 -3.29 -1.52 -8.70
N PRO A 279 -3.48 -2.77 -9.18
CA PRO A 279 -4.51 -3.04 -10.16
C PRO A 279 -5.94 -2.69 -9.72
N HIS A 280 -6.17 -2.47 -8.43
CA HIS A 280 -7.47 -2.18 -7.80
C HIS A 280 -8.52 -3.29 -8.01
N VAL A 281 -8.11 -4.42 -8.56
CA VAL A 281 -8.92 -5.64 -8.75
C VAL A 281 -8.13 -6.85 -8.25
N PRO A 282 -8.80 -7.90 -7.75
CA PRO A 282 -8.13 -9.14 -7.34
C PRO A 282 -7.46 -9.84 -8.52
N HIS A 283 -6.17 -10.16 -8.39
CA HIS A 283 -5.49 -11.07 -9.30
C HIS A 283 -5.34 -12.47 -8.71
N GLY A 284 -4.81 -13.36 -9.54
CA GLY A 284 -4.57 -14.75 -9.17
C GLY A 284 -3.48 -14.94 -8.12
N VAL A 285 -3.45 -16.16 -7.60
CA VAL A 285 -2.45 -16.63 -6.65
C VAL A 285 -1.61 -17.71 -7.32
N ALA A 286 -0.30 -17.66 -7.10
CA ALA A 286 0.65 -18.69 -7.51
C ALA A 286 1.42 -19.24 -6.32
N TRP A 287 2.09 -20.39 -6.52
CA TRP A 287 2.93 -21.02 -5.53
C TRP A 287 4.33 -21.23 -6.07
N HIS A 288 5.33 -20.72 -5.36
CA HIS A 288 6.73 -20.83 -5.71
C HIS A 288 7.47 -21.64 -4.62
N GLY A 289 7.74 -22.91 -4.90
CA GLY A 289 8.39 -23.80 -3.91
C GLY A 289 7.61 -23.94 -2.60
N GLY A 290 6.27 -23.98 -2.66
CA GLY A 290 5.41 -24.06 -1.48
C GLY A 290 5.12 -22.72 -0.78
N LYS A 291 5.54 -21.59 -1.36
CA LYS A 291 5.36 -20.24 -0.84
C LYS A 291 4.36 -19.47 -1.72
N PRO A 292 3.37 -18.74 -1.12
CA PRO A 292 2.33 -18.10 -1.89
C PRO A 292 2.77 -16.73 -2.45
N ALA A 293 2.32 -16.43 -3.66
CA ALA A 293 2.43 -15.11 -4.28
C ALA A 293 1.04 -14.63 -4.71
N PHE A 294 0.57 -13.56 -4.11
CA PHE A 294 -0.69 -12.89 -4.40
C PHE A 294 -0.41 -11.73 -5.35
N TYR A 295 -0.82 -11.82 -6.60
CA TYR A 295 -0.45 -10.85 -7.64
C TYR A 295 -1.16 -9.50 -7.50
N SER A 296 -2.37 -9.47 -6.93
CA SER A 296 -3.05 -8.26 -6.48
C SER A 296 -4.12 -8.63 -5.44
N LEU A 297 -4.12 -7.93 -4.33
CA LEU A 297 -5.13 -8.06 -3.28
C LEU A 297 -6.35 -7.17 -3.54
N GLY A 298 -6.30 -6.29 -4.57
CA GLY A 298 -7.32 -5.30 -4.85
C GLY A 298 -7.39 -4.21 -3.79
N ASN A 299 -8.56 -3.59 -3.65
CA ASN A 299 -8.80 -2.52 -2.70
C ASN A 299 -9.14 -3.04 -1.30
N LEU A 300 -8.83 -2.27 -0.25
CA LEU A 300 -9.31 -2.51 1.12
C LEU A 300 -10.16 -1.34 1.60
N VAL A 301 -9.56 -0.17 1.78
CA VAL A 301 -10.29 1.07 2.09
C VAL A 301 -10.08 2.03 0.92
N PHE A 302 -10.94 1.95 -0.08
CA PHE A 302 -10.74 2.71 -1.31
C PHE A 302 -12.07 2.93 -2.04
N ALA A 303 -12.45 4.18 -2.29
CA ALA A 303 -13.60 4.51 -3.12
C ALA A 303 -13.20 4.48 -4.60
N MET A 304 -13.74 3.52 -5.34
CA MET A 304 -13.53 3.40 -6.78
C MET A 304 -14.82 3.67 -7.55
N HIS A 305 -14.67 4.00 -8.83
CA HIS A 305 -15.80 4.07 -9.75
C HIS A 305 -16.37 2.66 -9.99
N SER A 306 -17.70 2.55 -9.97
CA SER A 306 -18.42 1.27 -10.10
C SER A 306 -18.34 0.64 -11.49
N ASP A 307 -17.80 1.35 -12.48
CA ASP A 307 -17.79 0.95 -13.88
C ASP A 307 -16.76 -0.15 -14.21
N TYR A 308 -15.82 -0.38 -13.31
CA TYR A 308 -14.83 -1.45 -13.47
C TYR A 308 -15.24 -2.67 -12.62
N PRO A 309 -15.44 -3.83 -13.25
CA PRO A 309 -15.70 -5.06 -12.53
C PRO A 309 -14.62 -5.36 -11.48
N TRP A 310 -15.00 -5.93 -10.37
CA TRP A 310 -14.14 -6.37 -9.26
C TRP A 310 -13.47 -5.26 -8.43
N THR A 311 -13.58 -3.97 -8.77
CA THR A 311 -13.04 -2.89 -7.91
C THR A 311 -13.76 -2.77 -6.57
N GLY A 312 -15.02 -3.20 -6.51
CA GLY A 312 -15.86 -3.25 -5.31
C GLY A 312 -15.85 -4.60 -4.58
N THR A 313 -14.99 -5.55 -4.99
CA THR A 313 -14.83 -6.86 -4.33
C THR A 313 -13.36 -7.22 -4.31
N SER A 314 -12.82 -7.50 -3.14
CA SER A 314 -11.41 -7.79 -2.92
C SER A 314 -11.24 -8.87 -1.86
N PHE A 315 -10.03 -9.18 -1.46
CA PHE A 315 -9.77 -10.15 -0.41
C PHE A 315 -8.54 -9.80 0.41
N MET A 316 -8.50 -10.24 1.65
CA MET A 316 -7.27 -10.30 2.44
C MET A 316 -6.63 -11.68 2.25
N ALA A 317 -5.32 -11.69 2.07
CA ALA A 317 -4.52 -12.90 2.11
C ALA A 317 -4.19 -13.25 3.55
N LYS A 318 -4.69 -14.38 4.04
CA LYS A 318 -4.33 -14.94 5.34
C LYS A 318 -3.35 -16.06 5.12
N VAL A 319 -2.14 -15.94 5.68
CA VAL A 319 -1.08 -16.93 5.56
C VAL A 319 -0.65 -17.39 6.95
N THR A 320 -0.70 -18.69 7.19
CA THR A 320 -0.25 -19.28 8.46
C THR A 320 1.06 -20.01 8.23
N TYR A 321 2.10 -19.57 8.90
CA TYR A 321 3.42 -20.20 8.94
C TYR A 321 3.53 -21.04 10.21
N PHE A 322 3.94 -22.29 10.07
CA PHE A 322 4.14 -23.20 11.20
C PHE A 322 5.64 -23.38 11.49
N ALA A 323 5.97 -23.62 12.74
CA ALA A 323 7.35 -23.86 13.16
C ALA A 323 8.00 -25.10 12.52
N ASP A 324 7.16 -26.06 12.06
CA ASP A 324 7.58 -27.24 11.31
C ASP A 324 7.85 -27.00 9.82
N GLY A 325 7.67 -25.75 9.35
CA GLY A 325 7.91 -25.33 7.96
C GLY A 325 6.68 -25.44 7.04
N ARG A 326 5.54 -25.92 7.52
CA ARG A 326 4.29 -25.89 6.75
C ARG A 326 3.84 -24.44 6.52
N VAL A 327 3.19 -24.20 5.38
CA VAL A 327 2.55 -22.95 5.03
C VAL A 327 1.13 -23.22 4.56
N GLU A 328 0.17 -22.56 5.16
CA GLU A 328 -1.23 -22.59 4.75
C GLU A 328 -1.64 -21.18 4.31
N ALA A 329 -2.44 -21.07 3.27
CA ALA A 329 -2.93 -19.78 2.79
C ALA A 329 -4.43 -19.84 2.55
N GLU A 330 -5.10 -18.70 2.78
CA GLU A 330 -6.52 -18.50 2.55
C GLU A 330 -6.75 -17.15 1.88
N ALA A 331 -7.75 -17.07 1.01
CA ALA A 331 -8.32 -15.82 0.52
C ALA A 331 -9.59 -15.50 1.28
N CYS A 332 -9.63 -14.38 1.97
CA CYS A 332 -10.77 -13.95 2.78
C CYS A 332 -11.47 -12.76 2.10
N PRO A 333 -12.48 -13.00 1.23
CA PRO A 333 -13.10 -11.96 0.42
C PRO A 333 -14.05 -11.08 1.21
N TYR A 334 -14.22 -9.84 0.71
CA TYR A 334 -15.18 -8.85 1.18
C TYR A 334 -15.66 -7.98 0.00
N SER A 335 -16.78 -7.28 0.19
CA SER A 335 -17.22 -6.20 -0.70
C SER A 335 -16.76 -4.85 -0.16
N ILE A 336 -16.71 -3.84 -1.01
CA ILE A 336 -16.43 -2.46 -0.61
C ILE A 336 -17.68 -1.63 -0.91
N LEU A 337 -18.19 -0.97 0.13
CA LEU A 337 -19.33 -0.06 0.01
C LEU A 337 -18.83 1.38 0.23
N GLY A 338 -18.82 2.15 -0.85
CA GLY A 338 -18.12 3.44 -0.85
C GLY A 338 -16.62 3.21 -0.70
N HIS A 339 -16.07 3.40 0.49
CA HIS A 339 -14.67 3.08 0.82
C HIS A 339 -14.54 2.13 2.02
N VAL A 340 -15.65 1.54 2.48
CA VAL A 340 -15.68 0.69 3.68
C VAL A 340 -15.73 -0.78 3.27
N PRO A 341 -14.78 -1.62 3.71
CA PRO A 341 -14.83 -3.06 3.49
C PRO A 341 -15.94 -3.70 4.33
N MET A 342 -16.75 -4.52 3.68
CA MET A 342 -17.92 -5.19 4.24
C MET A 342 -17.79 -6.70 4.03
N PRO A 343 -17.91 -7.53 5.08
CA PRO A 343 -17.89 -8.98 4.91
C PRO A 343 -19.08 -9.42 4.03
N PHE A 344 -18.93 -10.57 3.39
CA PHE A 344 -20.08 -11.19 2.73
C PHE A 344 -21.08 -11.66 3.78
N ASP A 345 -22.29 -11.18 3.72
CA ASP A 345 -23.35 -11.49 4.69
C ASP A 345 -24.73 -11.65 4.04
N GLY A 346 -25.72 -11.96 4.88
CA GLY A 346 -27.12 -12.03 4.53
C GLY A 346 -27.46 -13.03 3.41
N LYS A 347 -28.55 -12.77 2.71
CA LYS A 347 -29.12 -13.69 1.71
C LYS A 347 -28.23 -13.89 0.48
N THR A 348 -27.32 -12.96 0.20
CA THR A 348 -26.41 -13.01 -0.97
C THR A 348 -25.05 -13.61 -0.68
N LYS A 349 -24.74 -13.93 0.58
CA LYS A 349 -23.42 -14.43 1.02
C LYS A 349 -22.93 -15.58 0.15
N LEU A 350 -23.66 -16.68 0.08
CA LEU A 350 -23.28 -17.88 -0.67
C LEU A 350 -23.08 -17.61 -2.17
N ALA A 351 -23.92 -16.75 -2.76
CA ALA A 351 -23.79 -16.39 -4.17
C ALA A 351 -22.50 -15.58 -4.41
N ARG A 352 -22.18 -14.62 -3.53
CA ARG A 352 -20.96 -13.82 -3.60
C ARG A 352 -19.70 -14.66 -3.39
N GLU A 353 -19.71 -15.55 -2.40
CA GLU A 353 -18.62 -16.49 -2.15
C GLU A 353 -18.35 -17.36 -3.38
N ARG A 354 -19.41 -17.95 -3.96
CA ARG A 354 -19.27 -18.75 -5.17
C ARG A 354 -18.72 -17.93 -6.34
N MET A 355 -19.26 -16.75 -6.57
CA MET A 355 -18.82 -15.85 -7.66
C MET A 355 -17.36 -15.47 -7.49
N PHE A 356 -16.94 -15.07 -6.28
CA PHE A 356 -15.56 -14.72 -6.00
C PHE A 356 -14.61 -15.93 -6.17
N ARG A 357 -15.00 -17.10 -5.68
CA ARG A 357 -14.23 -18.33 -5.82
C ARG A 357 -13.98 -18.67 -7.29
N GLU A 358 -15.01 -18.63 -8.14
CA GLU A 358 -14.86 -18.93 -9.57
C GLU A 358 -14.00 -17.86 -10.28
N HIS A 359 -14.13 -16.59 -9.90
CA HIS A 359 -13.23 -15.54 -10.38
C HIS A 359 -11.78 -15.82 -9.96
N LEU A 360 -11.53 -16.08 -8.67
CA LEU A 360 -10.17 -16.33 -8.18
C LEU A 360 -9.52 -17.56 -8.85
N LYS A 361 -10.29 -18.62 -9.12
CA LYS A 361 -9.83 -19.78 -9.90
C LYS A 361 -9.43 -19.37 -11.32
N LEU A 362 -10.27 -18.56 -11.98
CA LEU A 362 -10.02 -18.10 -13.35
C LEU A 362 -8.73 -17.28 -13.42
N VAL A 363 -8.59 -16.25 -12.60
CA VAL A 363 -7.41 -15.37 -12.61
C VAL A 363 -6.15 -16.10 -12.12
N SER A 364 -6.27 -17.04 -11.19
CA SER A 364 -5.14 -17.87 -10.74
C SER A 364 -4.63 -18.82 -11.83
N ALA A 365 -5.50 -19.30 -12.71
CA ALA A 365 -5.07 -20.14 -13.82
C ALA A 365 -4.02 -19.45 -14.72
N SER A 366 -4.05 -18.14 -14.81
CA SER A 366 -3.12 -17.33 -15.58
C SER A 366 -1.75 -17.17 -14.92
N THR A 367 -1.63 -17.36 -13.62
CA THR A 367 -0.40 -17.12 -12.82
C THR A 367 0.36 -18.39 -12.44
N GLY A 368 -0.01 -19.53 -12.98
CA GLY A 368 0.55 -20.84 -12.60
C GLY A 368 -0.43 -21.71 -11.83
N GLY A 369 -1.54 -21.13 -11.42
CA GLY A 369 -2.68 -21.78 -10.81
C GLY A 369 -2.54 -21.98 -9.29
N SER A 370 -3.64 -21.69 -8.60
CA SER A 370 -3.88 -22.11 -7.23
C SER A 370 -5.19 -22.90 -7.20
N GLU A 371 -5.26 -23.95 -6.41
CA GLU A 371 -6.53 -24.53 -6.03
C GLU A 371 -7.21 -23.56 -5.06
N VAL A 372 -8.53 -23.39 -5.20
CA VAL A 372 -9.36 -22.56 -4.32
C VAL A 372 -10.46 -23.43 -3.76
N GLY A 373 -10.42 -23.66 -2.47
CA GLY A 373 -11.39 -24.50 -1.77
C GLY A 373 -12.75 -23.85 -1.52
N GLU A 374 -13.61 -24.54 -0.80
CA GLU A 374 -14.89 -23.99 -0.33
C GLU A 374 -14.65 -22.95 0.78
N SER A 375 -15.56 -21.99 0.90
CA SER A 375 -15.51 -20.98 1.97
C SER A 375 -15.76 -21.62 3.35
N GLY A 376 -14.93 -21.24 4.30
CA GLY A 376 -15.06 -21.55 5.70
C GLY A 376 -15.53 -20.37 6.54
N GLU A 377 -14.96 -20.28 7.75
CA GLU A 377 -15.23 -19.17 8.67
C GLU A 377 -14.82 -17.82 8.04
N LEU A 378 -15.61 -16.78 8.30
CA LEU A 378 -15.40 -15.43 7.74
C LEU A 378 -15.28 -15.41 6.21
N SER A 379 -15.90 -16.37 5.52
CA SER A 379 -15.81 -16.55 4.06
C SER A 379 -14.39 -16.85 3.54
N CYS A 380 -13.42 -17.16 4.40
CA CYS A 380 -12.07 -17.50 3.99
C CYS A 380 -12.05 -18.83 3.21
N MET A 381 -11.34 -18.85 2.08
CA MET A 381 -11.23 -19.96 1.15
C MET A 381 -9.82 -20.51 1.16
N PRO A 382 -9.59 -21.76 1.53
CA PRO A 382 -8.26 -22.36 1.49
C PRO A 382 -7.67 -22.31 0.07
N LEU A 383 -6.38 -22.00 0.00
CA LEU A 383 -5.59 -21.96 -1.21
C LEU A 383 -4.52 -23.04 -1.16
N GLY A 384 -4.25 -23.68 -2.30
CA GLY A 384 -3.21 -24.70 -2.38
C GLY A 384 -2.49 -24.67 -3.73
N PRO A 385 -1.28 -25.25 -3.80
CA PRO A 385 -0.61 -25.43 -5.07
C PRO A 385 -1.44 -26.36 -5.96
N ARG A 386 -1.53 -26.03 -7.24
CA ARG A 386 -2.24 -26.86 -8.21
C ARG A 386 -1.56 -28.21 -8.28
N ARG A 387 -2.30 -29.28 -8.05
CA ARG A 387 -1.79 -30.64 -8.22
C ARG A 387 -1.45 -30.86 -9.69
N PRO A 388 -0.27 -31.41 -10.01
CA PRO A 388 0.00 -31.82 -11.38
C PRO A 388 -1.13 -32.72 -11.85
N LYS A 389 -1.73 -32.45 -13.00
CA LYS A 389 -2.66 -33.38 -13.61
C LYS A 389 -1.89 -34.69 -13.75
N GLY A 390 -2.31 -35.72 -13.02
CA GLY A 390 -1.72 -37.06 -13.17
C GLY A 390 -1.68 -37.36 -14.66
N LYS A 391 -0.50 -37.79 -15.14
CA LYS A 391 -0.45 -38.43 -16.46
C LYS A 391 -1.39 -39.63 -16.38
N PRO A 392 -2.29 -39.79 -17.38
CA PRO A 392 -3.17 -40.94 -17.45
C PRO A 392 -2.40 -42.26 -17.42
#